data_115243ce501e5ae6c57b95815a04f10d
#
_entry.id   115243ce501e5ae6c57b95815a04f10d
#
_cell.length_a   1.000
_cell.length_b   1.000
_cell.length_c   1.000
_cell.angle_alpha   90.00
_cell.angle_beta   90.00
_cell.angle_gamma   90.00
#
_symmetry.space_group_name_H-M   'P 1'
#
loop_
_entity.id
_entity.type
_entity.pdbx_description
1 polymer ?
#
loop_
_entity_poly.entity_id
_entity_poly.type
_entity_poly.pdbx_seq_one_letter_code
_entity_poly.pdbx_strand_id
1 'polypeptide(L)'
;MSAAAVPALHNESAHVLALLDTLTDAEWNAPSGCTGWRVQDVVAHMGAVFRSICGDTSIPSDPTGDAEKSAELAVAPRKTWTPAQVAAEYREWAPQGIGALTALQDPPMNDTVVPLGNLGKHPMHILANAIVFDHYCHLRHDIGAAIARAASLPRDPGSLGPTVEWMLMGLPQMCADALARVPKQAVNLHFEGIAEPDFVLEPGDALWTVRPGVLSGAPTLHTTAHDFVSWGTKRADWRATSSLTGSNADAAAAALDALNII
;
A
#
# COMPACT_ATOMS: atom_id res chain seq x y z
N MET A 1 -16.76 -4.76 -0.13
CA MET A 1 -16.87 -3.39 -0.67
C MET A 1 -16.57 -2.40 0.45
N SER A 2 -15.61 -1.55 0.23
CA SER A 2 -14.83 -0.88 1.25
C SER A 2 -15.45 0.40 1.84
N ALA A 3 -16.64 0.32 2.41
CA ALA A 3 -17.16 1.39 3.27
C ALA A 3 -16.21 1.77 4.43
N ALA A 4 -15.20 0.92 4.68
CA ALA A 4 -14.21 1.12 5.72
C ALA A 4 -13.01 1.99 5.27
N ALA A 5 -12.75 2.16 3.96
CA ALA A 5 -11.53 2.83 3.50
C ALA A 5 -11.49 4.32 3.84
N VAL A 6 -12.60 5.05 3.68
CA VAL A 6 -12.62 6.49 4.00
C VAL A 6 -12.45 6.75 5.50
N PRO A 7 -13.16 6.08 6.42
CA PRO A 7 -12.87 6.17 7.86
C PRO A 7 -11.43 5.79 8.21
N ALA A 8 -10.89 4.72 7.61
CA ALA A 8 -9.50 4.31 7.80
C ALA A 8 -8.52 5.40 7.37
N LEU A 9 -8.76 6.04 6.22
CA LEU A 9 -7.93 7.12 5.72
C LEU A 9 -7.95 8.35 6.62
N HIS A 10 -9.10 8.70 7.19
CA HIS A 10 -9.17 9.74 8.23
C HIS A 10 -8.31 9.39 9.44
N ASN A 11 -8.34 8.12 9.88
CA ASN A 11 -7.53 7.65 11.01
C ASN A 11 -6.04 7.70 10.70
N GLU A 12 -5.60 7.19 9.54
CA GLU A 12 -4.19 7.23 9.13
C GLU A 12 -3.70 8.68 8.94
N SER A 13 -4.52 9.56 8.34
CA SER A 13 -4.19 10.98 8.23
C SER A 13 -4.04 11.66 9.61
N ALA A 14 -4.88 11.29 10.58
CA ALA A 14 -4.73 11.80 11.95
C ALA A 14 -3.41 11.35 12.59
N HIS A 15 -2.97 10.10 12.35
CA HIS A 15 -1.66 9.61 12.78
C HIS A 15 -0.50 10.40 12.15
N VAL A 16 -0.59 10.72 10.84
CA VAL A 16 0.42 11.59 10.19
C VAL A 16 0.44 12.95 10.88
N LEU A 17 -0.70 13.60 11.03
CA LEU A 17 -0.78 14.95 11.64
C LEU A 17 -0.20 14.97 13.05
N ALA A 18 -0.53 13.99 13.88
CA ALA A 18 0.02 13.87 15.23
C ALA A 18 1.54 13.65 15.24
N LEU A 19 2.05 12.88 14.25
CA LEU A 19 3.49 12.68 14.07
C LEU A 19 4.19 13.99 13.69
N LEU A 20 3.64 14.73 12.70
CA LEU A 20 4.19 16.00 12.23
C LEU A 20 4.37 17.04 13.34
N ASP A 21 3.47 17.04 14.34
CA ASP A 21 3.53 17.97 15.49
C ASP A 21 4.67 17.66 16.45
N THR A 22 5.29 16.49 16.35
CA THR A 22 6.29 15.99 17.30
C THR A 22 7.65 15.67 16.70
N LEU A 23 7.79 15.76 15.35
CA LEU A 23 9.07 15.50 14.69
C LEU A 23 10.10 16.58 15.02
N THR A 24 11.27 16.15 15.45
CA THR A 24 12.45 17.01 15.62
C THR A 24 13.15 17.21 14.27
N ASP A 25 14.02 18.24 14.18
CA ASP A 25 14.82 18.48 12.96
C ASP A 25 15.70 17.29 12.59
N ALA A 26 16.22 16.56 13.57
CA ALA A 26 17.02 15.36 13.35
C ALA A 26 16.16 14.23 12.75
N GLU A 27 14.93 14.05 13.24
CA GLU A 27 14.00 13.03 12.75
C GLU A 27 13.49 13.34 11.33
N TRP A 28 13.20 14.61 11.02
CA TRP A 28 12.87 15.04 9.67
C TRP A 28 13.94 14.66 8.64
N ASN A 29 15.21 14.76 9.05
CA ASN A 29 16.38 14.48 8.20
C ASN A 29 16.85 13.01 8.28
N ALA A 30 16.27 12.18 9.14
CA ALA A 30 16.66 10.78 9.27
C ALA A 30 16.35 10.00 7.97
N PRO A 31 17.21 9.04 7.56
CA PRO A 31 16.93 8.17 6.45
C PRO A 31 15.71 7.31 6.77
N SER A 32 14.77 7.20 5.82
CA SER A 32 13.59 6.35 5.94
C SER A 32 13.83 4.92 5.41
N GLY A 33 12.82 4.07 5.47
CA GLY A 33 12.81 2.75 4.82
C GLY A 33 12.80 2.83 3.29
N CYS A 34 12.35 3.95 2.70
CA CYS A 34 12.42 4.19 1.27
C CYS A 34 13.85 4.57 0.86
N THR A 35 14.48 3.75 0.02
CA THR A 35 15.87 3.96 -0.42
C THR A 35 16.06 5.35 -1.04
N GLY A 36 16.99 6.13 -0.48
CA GLY A 36 17.32 7.47 -0.97
C GLY A 36 16.38 8.58 -0.49
N TRP A 37 15.39 8.26 0.35
CA TRP A 37 14.45 9.22 0.95
C TRP A 37 14.67 9.37 2.44
N ARG A 38 14.56 10.60 2.92
CA ARG A 38 14.46 10.94 4.33
C ARG A 38 13.00 10.83 4.78
N VAL A 39 12.76 10.89 6.08
CA VAL A 39 11.39 11.01 6.64
C VAL A 39 10.64 12.18 6.00
N GLN A 40 11.30 13.32 5.81
CA GLN A 40 10.72 14.49 5.12
C GLN A 40 10.23 14.16 3.71
N ASP A 41 10.98 13.37 2.96
CA ASP A 41 10.68 13.05 1.58
C ASP A 41 9.45 12.10 1.48
N VAL A 42 9.29 11.21 2.47
CA VAL A 42 8.08 10.36 2.61
C VAL A 42 6.84 11.20 2.91
N VAL A 43 6.93 12.16 3.82
CA VAL A 43 5.81 13.09 4.11
C VAL A 43 5.48 13.94 2.89
N ALA A 44 6.50 14.41 2.17
CA ALA A 44 6.32 15.18 0.93
C ALA A 44 5.62 14.36 -0.16
N HIS A 45 5.92 13.05 -0.27
CA HIS A 45 5.21 12.13 -1.14
C HIS A 45 3.72 12.05 -0.80
N MET A 46 3.38 11.77 0.45
CA MET A 46 1.97 11.67 0.89
C MET A 46 1.18 12.97 0.63
N GLY A 47 1.79 14.14 0.86
CA GLY A 47 1.19 15.45 0.55
C GLY A 47 0.97 15.64 -0.95
N ALA A 48 1.96 15.31 -1.78
CA ALA A 48 1.89 15.41 -3.23
C ALA A 48 0.84 14.47 -3.84
N VAL A 49 0.67 13.26 -3.27
CA VAL A 49 -0.37 12.31 -3.68
C VAL A 49 -1.77 12.90 -3.48
N PHE A 50 -2.08 13.47 -2.31
CA PHE A 50 -3.38 14.13 -2.10
C PHE A 50 -3.61 15.30 -3.06
N ARG A 51 -2.58 16.08 -3.31
CA ARG A 51 -2.66 17.19 -4.26
C ARG A 51 -2.93 16.73 -5.69
N SER A 52 -2.28 15.64 -6.12
CA SER A 52 -2.53 14.99 -7.40
C SER A 52 -3.95 14.44 -7.51
N ILE A 53 -4.48 13.81 -6.45
CA ILE A 53 -5.88 13.32 -6.38
C ILE A 53 -6.88 14.46 -6.55
N CYS A 54 -6.57 15.67 -6.08
CA CYS A 54 -7.38 16.85 -6.29
C CYS A 54 -7.27 17.43 -7.72
N GLY A 55 -6.52 16.81 -8.61
CA GLY A 55 -6.40 17.20 -10.01
C GLY A 55 -5.37 18.30 -10.27
N ASP A 56 -4.44 18.54 -9.35
CA ASP A 56 -3.36 19.51 -9.59
C ASP A 56 -2.34 18.95 -10.60
N THR A 57 -2.44 19.44 -11.83
CA THR A 57 -1.57 19.04 -12.95
C THR A 57 -0.14 19.59 -12.84
N SER A 58 0.17 20.43 -11.85
CA SER A 58 1.54 20.88 -11.59
C SER A 58 2.40 19.81 -10.90
N ILE A 59 1.78 18.75 -10.34
CA ILE A 59 2.51 17.62 -9.80
C ILE A 59 3.04 16.78 -10.96
N PRO A 60 4.38 16.66 -11.11
CA PRO A 60 4.94 15.88 -12.20
C PRO A 60 4.71 14.39 -12.01
N SER A 61 4.47 13.68 -13.11
CA SER A 61 4.31 12.21 -13.13
C SER A 61 5.10 11.62 -14.29
N ASP A 62 5.45 10.34 -14.17
CA ASP A 62 6.12 9.62 -15.23
C ASP A 62 5.16 9.36 -16.42
N PRO A 63 5.53 9.73 -17.65
CA PRO A 63 4.66 9.57 -18.81
C PRO A 63 4.43 8.09 -19.19
N THR A 64 5.23 7.16 -18.68
CA THR A 64 5.03 5.72 -18.90
C THR A 64 4.05 5.11 -17.90
N GLY A 65 3.63 5.87 -16.89
CA GLY A 65 2.74 5.40 -15.83
C GLY A 65 3.44 4.54 -14.77
N ASP A 66 4.74 4.69 -14.61
CA ASP A 66 5.50 4.05 -13.53
C ASP A 66 5.24 4.81 -12.22
N ALA A 67 4.66 4.13 -11.24
CA ALA A 67 4.24 4.74 -9.97
C ALA A 67 5.44 5.20 -9.13
N GLU A 68 6.50 4.39 -9.04
CA GLU A 68 7.69 4.75 -8.26
C GLU A 68 8.44 5.94 -8.87
N LYS A 69 8.57 5.97 -10.21
CA LYS A 69 9.14 7.15 -10.89
C LYS A 69 8.27 8.38 -10.73
N SER A 70 6.96 8.23 -10.78
CA SER A 70 6.03 9.34 -10.53
C SER A 70 6.20 9.89 -9.12
N ALA A 71 6.34 9.01 -8.12
CA ALA A 71 6.61 9.40 -6.74
C ALA A 71 7.94 10.17 -6.61
N GLU A 72 9.02 9.67 -7.22
CA GLU A 72 10.33 10.38 -7.21
C GLU A 72 10.24 11.75 -7.90
N LEU A 73 9.56 11.85 -9.04
CA LEU A 73 9.35 13.11 -9.74
C LEU A 73 8.55 14.12 -8.89
N ALA A 74 7.51 13.65 -8.19
CA ALA A 74 6.71 14.49 -7.30
C ALA A 74 7.50 14.97 -6.08
N VAL A 75 8.38 14.14 -5.53
CA VAL A 75 9.21 14.45 -4.37
C VAL A 75 10.39 15.35 -4.71
N ALA A 76 11.01 15.18 -5.89
CA ALA A 76 12.26 15.85 -6.26
C ALA A 76 12.25 17.38 -6.02
N PRO A 77 11.24 18.18 -6.42
CA PRO A 77 11.22 19.63 -6.15
C PRO A 77 11.05 19.95 -4.65
N ARG A 78 10.53 19.01 -3.86
CA ARG A 78 10.28 19.16 -2.40
C ARG A 78 11.49 18.84 -1.54
N LYS A 79 12.53 18.21 -2.11
CA LYS A 79 13.78 17.87 -1.38
C LYS A 79 14.50 19.09 -0.79
N THR A 80 14.25 20.29 -1.36
CA THR A 80 14.80 21.56 -0.88
C THR A 80 13.87 22.33 0.07
N TRP A 81 12.66 21.85 0.29
CA TRP A 81 11.70 22.49 1.17
C TRP A 81 12.12 22.34 2.65
N THR A 82 11.64 23.26 3.46
CA THR A 82 11.75 23.14 4.92
C THR A 82 10.71 22.12 5.43
N PRO A 83 10.94 21.49 6.59
CA PRO A 83 9.93 20.66 7.26
C PRO A 83 8.57 21.34 7.40
N ALA A 84 8.57 22.65 7.72
CA ALA A 84 7.35 23.43 7.86
C ALA A 84 6.55 23.54 6.54
N GLN A 85 7.24 23.69 5.41
CA GLN A 85 6.59 23.73 4.08
C GLN A 85 5.98 22.37 3.73
N VAL A 86 6.71 21.28 3.97
CA VAL A 86 6.21 19.92 3.73
C VAL A 86 5.01 19.61 4.63
N ALA A 87 5.09 19.92 5.91
CA ALA A 87 3.97 19.74 6.84
C ALA A 87 2.75 20.61 6.46
N ALA A 88 2.97 21.82 5.97
CA ALA A 88 1.90 22.72 5.54
C ALA A 88 1.19 22.16 4.30
N GLU A 89 1.92 21.63 3.30
CA GLU A 89 1.32 20.99 2.13
C GLU A 89 0.44 19.81 2.52
N TYR A 90 0.93 18.91 3.39
CA TYR A 90 0.14 17.78 3.86
C TYR A 90 -1.15 18.23 4.58
N ARG A 91 -1.05 19.20 5.50
CA ARG A 91 -2.21 19.74 6.25
C ARG A 91 -3.25 20.39 5.35
N GLU A 92 -2.79 21.05 4.30
CA GLU A 92 -3.69 21.71 3.33
C GLU A 92 -4.43 20.70 2.45
N TRP A 93 -3.70 19.71 1.91
CA TRP A 93 -4.24 18.85 0.86
C TRP A 93 -4.87 17.54 1.37
N ALA A 94 -4.51 17.04 2.55
CA ALA A 94 -5.08 15.81 3.08
C ALA A 94 -6.62 15.88 3.21
N PRO A 95 -7.24 16.90 3.82
CA PRO A 95 -8.70 16.96 3.92
C PRO A 95 -9.38 17.08 2.54
N GLN A 96 -8.75 17.75 1.58
CA GLN A 96 -9.27 17.91 0.22
C GLN A 96 -9.20 16.59 -0.56
N GLY A 97 -8.05 15.89 -0.49
CA GLY A 97 -7.86 14.58 -1.12
C GLY A 97 -8.78 13.51 -0.54
N ILE A 98 -8.96 13.49 0.79
CA ILE A 98 -9.94 12.60 1.43
C ILE A 98 -11.37 12.93 0.96
N GLY A 99 -11.72 14.19 0.84
CA GLY A 99 -13.01 14.62 0.30
C GLY A 99 -13.22 14.16 -1.15
N ALA A 100 -12.20 14.29 -2.01
CA ALA A 100 -12.24 13.80 -3.38
C ALA A 100 -12.41 12.27 -3.44
N LEU A 101 -11.65 11.51 -2.64
CA LEU A 101 -11.77 10.05 -2.56
C LEU A 101 -13.13 9.60 -2.00
N THR A 102 -13.72 10.37 -1.09
CA THR A 102 -15.07 10.12 -0.58
C THR A 102 -16.11 10.24 -1.69
N ALA A 103 -16.01 11.24 -2.56
CA ALA A 103 -16.92 11.42 -3.68
C ALA A 103 -16.85 10.28 -4.72
N LEU A 104 -15.74 9.51 -4.75
CA LEU A 104 -15.58 8.35 -5.62
C LEU A 104 -16.23 7.07 -5.06
N GLN A 105 -16.78 7.09 -3.85
CA GLN A 105 -17.43 5.91 -3.26
C GLN A 105 -18.86 5.68 -3.77
N ASP A 106 -19.47 6.70 -4.37
CA ASP A 106 -20.87 6.68 -4.78
C ASP A 106 -21.03 6.60 -6.31
N PRO A 107 -22.18 6.04 -6.80
CA PRO A 107 -22.53 6.10 -8.22
C PRO A 107 -22.61 7.55 -8.74
N PRO A 108 -22.27 7.79 -10.02
CA PRO A 108 -21.91 6.79 -11.04
C PRO A 108 -20.39 6.48 -11.09
N MET A 109 -19.57 7.10 -10.24
CA MET A 109 -18.11 7.06 -10.35
C MET A 109 -17.50 5.78 -9.77
N ASN A 110 -18.11 5.23 -8.71
CA ASN A 110 -17.53 4.14 -7.91
C ASN A 110 -17.03 2.95 -8.72
N ASP A 111 -17.81 2.50 -9.71
CA ASP A 111 -17.50 1.31 -10.54
C ASP A 111 -16.77 1.65 -11.86
N THR A 112 -16.49 2.95 -12.10
CA THR A 112 -15.70 3.36 -13.26
C THR A 112 -14.28 2.84 -13.16
N VAL A 113 -13.86 2.01 -14.12
CA VAL A 113 -12.51 1.45 -14.14
C VAL A 113 -11.53 2.42 -14.78
N VAL A 114 -10.45 2.75 -14.06
CA VAL A 114 -9.40 3.65 -14.52
C VAL A 114 -8.04 2.94 -14.58
N PRO A 115 -7.19 3.27 -15.56
CA PRO A 115 -5.83 2.79 -15.61
C PRO A 115 -4.95 3.58 -14.64
N LEU A 116 -4.14 2.87 -13.85
CA LEU A 116 -3.17 3.44 -12.91
C LEU A 116 -1.73 3.05 -13.29
N GLY A 117 -1.41 3.07 -14.58
CA GLY A 117 -0.08 2.71 -15.06
C GLY A 117 0.29 1.26 -14.72
N ASN A 118 1.47 1.07 -14.14
CA ASN A 118 1.98 -0.24 -13.71
C ASN A 118 1.25 -0.83 -12.48
N LEU A 119 0.41 -0.05 -11.81
CA LEU A 119 -0.47 -0.57 -10.75
C LEU A 119 -1.67 -1.34 -11.30
N GLY A 120 -1.95 -1.22 -12.60
CA GLY A 120 -3.04 -1.94 -13.26
C GLY A 120 -4.31 -1.11 -13.48
N LYS A 121 -5.46 -1.78 -13.63
CA LYS A 121 -6.77 -1.16 -13.85
C LYS A 121 -7.68 -1.45 -12.67
N HIS A 122 -8.26 -0.41 -12.11
CA HIS A 122 -9.05 -0.52 -10.88
C HIS A 122 -10.33 0.32 -10.93
N PRO A 123 -11.43 -0.12 -10.29
CA PRO A 123 -12.59 0.73 -10.09
C PRO A 123 -12.25 1.90 -9.16
N MET A 124 -12.86 3.07 -9.40
CA MET A 124 -12.49 4.29 -8.67
C MET A 124 -12.69 4.20 -7.16
N HIS A 125 -13.68 3.44 -6.67
CA HIS A 125 -13.89 3.32 -5.23
C HIS A 125 -12.71 2.71 -4.48
N ILE A 126 -11.90 1.87 -5.13
CA ILE A 126 -10.73 1.23 -4.50
C ILE A 126 -9.55 2.20 -4.29
N LEU A 127 -9.58 3.39 -4.91
CA LEU A 127 -8.51 4.38 -4.75
C LEU A 127 -8.37 4.85 -3.29
N ALA A 128 -9.44 4.89 -2.53
CA ALA A 128 -9.36 5.17 -1.09
C ALA A 128 -8.55 4.10 -0.35
N ASN A 129 -8.70 2.82 -0.72
CA ASN A 129 -7.91 1.71 -0.15
C ASN A 129 -6.44 1.84 -0.49
N ALA A 130 -6.12 2.25 -1.75
CA ALA A 130 -4.74 2.51 -2.18
C ALA A 130 -4.06 3.56 -1.29
N ILE A 131 -4.77 4.63 -0.94
CA ILE A 131 -4.21 5.69 -0.09
C ILE A 131 -4.16 5.29 1.39
N VAL A 132 -5.08 4.43 1.86
CA VAL A 132 -4.94 3.81 3.19
C VAL A 132 -3.68 2.95 3.25
N PHE A 133 -3.45 2.10 2.22
CA PHE A 133 -2.22 1.29 2.10
C PHE A 133 -0.96 2.18 2.09
N ASP A 134 -0.93 3.21 1.25
CA ASP A 134 0.17 4.17 1.15
C ASP A 134 0.54 4.74 2.53
N HIS A 135 -0.45 5.28 3.24
CA HIS A 135 -0.25 5.87 4.57
C HIS A 135 0.14 4.84 5.62
N TYR A 136 -0.55 3.68 5.64
CA TYR A 136 -0.25 2.61 6.60
C TYR A 136 1.19 2.12 6.45
N CYS A 137 1.60 1.84 5.21
CA CYS A 137 2.93 1.36 4.87
C CYS A 137 4.00 2.39 5.20
N HIS A 138 3.84 3.62 4.71
CA HIS A 138 4.82 4.67 4.93
C HIS A 138 4.99 5.04 6.40
N LEU A 139 3.90 5.13 7.17
CA LEU A 139 4.00 5.44 8.60
C LEU A 139 4.75 4.36 9.38
N ARG A 140 4.32 3.10 9.25
CA ARG A 140 4.80 2.02 10.13
C ARG A 140 6.08 1.37 9.66
N HIS A 141 6.29 1.28 8.36
CA HIS A 141 7.46 0.58 7.80
C HIS A 141 8.55 1.56 7.34
N ASP A 142 8.23 2.64 6.67
CA ASP A 142 9.25 3.53 6.12
C ASP A 142 9.67 4.63 7.12
N ILE A 143 8.75 5.41 7.66
CA ILE A 143 9.04 6.36 8.74
C ILE A 143 9.38 5.58 10.01
N GLY A 144 8.68 4.47 10.25
CA GLY A 144 8.90 3.59 11.38
C GLY A 144 10.30 2.97 11.43
N ALA A 145 10.99 2.81 10.29
CA ALA A 145 12.38 2.37 10.26
C ALA A 145 13.34 3.33 10.99
N ALA A 146 13.02 4.62 10.99
CA ALA A 146 13.81 5.65 11.68
C ALA A 146 13.19 6.08 13.01
N ILE A 147 11.87 5.97 13.18
CA ILE A 147 11.12 6.59 14.28
C ILE A 147 10.26 5.53 14.98
N ALA A 148 10.73 5.06 16.14
CA ALA A 148 10.09 3.98 16.90
C ALA A 148 8.61 4.24 17.24
N ARG A 149 8.21 5.49 17.52
CA ARG A 149 6.81 5.82 17.81
C ARG A 149 5.90 5.67 16.57
N ALA A 150 6.43 5.86 15.37
CA ALA A 150 5.70 5.61 14.14
C ALA A 150 5.55 4.09 13.88
N ALA A 151 6.61 3.30 14.09
CA ALA A 151 6.55 1.84 14.02
C ALA A 151 5.55 1.23 15.03
N SER A 152 5.33 1.91 16.16
CA SER A 152 4.46 1.45 17.26
C SER A 152 3.01 1.94 17.12
N LEU A 153 2.64 2.61 16.03
CA LEU A 153 1.25 3.01 15.79
C LEU A 153 0.30 1.80 15.79
N PRO A 154 -0.95 1.96 16.21
CA PRO A 154 -1.91 0.87 16.28
C PRO A 154 -2.04 0.12 14.94
N ARG A 155 -2.08 -1.21 15.04
CA ARG A 155 -2.35 -2.11 13.89
C ARG A 155 -3.86 -2.35 13.81
N ASP A 156 -4.60 -1.28 13.55
CA ASP A 156 -6.06 -1.30 13.55
C ASP A 156 -6.60 -2.16 12.40
N PRO A 157 -7.47 -3.16 12.69
CA PRO A 157 -8.15 -3.94 11.65
C PRO A 157 -8.92 -3.08 10.65
N GLY A 158 -9.44 -1.90 11.08
CA GLY A 158 -10.11 -0.93 10.23
C GLY A 158 -9.21 -0.35 9.14
N SER A 159 -7.92 -0.17 9.42
CA SER A 159 -6.92 0.26 8.43
C SER A 159 -6.31 -0.93 7.67
N LEU A 160 -6.07 -2.06 8.36
CA LEU A 160 -5.49 -3.24 7.75
C LEU A 160 -6.40 -3.89 6.69
N GLY A 161 -7.72 -3.93 6.93
CA GLY A 161 -8.67 -4.50 5.96
C GLY A 161 -8.59 -3.82 4.59
N PRO A 162 -8.81 -2.50 4.47
CA PRO A 162 -8.64 -1.76 3.21
C PRO A 162 -7.25 -1.88 2.61
N THR A 163 -6.19 -1.90 3.43
CA THR A 163 -4.81 -2.08 2.99
C THR A 163 -4.62 -3.42 2.29
N VAL A 164 -5.03 -4.52 2.92
CA VAL A 164 -4.93 -5.88 2.35
C VAL A 164 -5.80 -6.02 1.10
N GLU A 165 -7.01 -5.43 1.11
CA GLU A 165 -7.91 -5.45 -0.06
C GLU A 165 -7.25 -4.81 -1.28
N TRP A 166 -6.61 -3.63 -1.13
CA TRP A 166 -5.83 -3.00 -2.19
C TRP A 166 -4.71 -3.92 -2.70
N MET A 167 -3.89 -4.44 -1.79
CA MET A 167 -2.76 -5.29 -2.14
C MET A 167 -3.20 -6.54 -2.90
N LEU A 168 -4.25 -7.22 -2.43
CA LEU A 168 -4.76 -8.45 -3.07
C LEU A 168 -5.43 -8.18 -4.42
N MET A 169 -6.10 -7.04 -4.58
CA MET A 169 -6.70 -6.66 -5.87
C MET A 169 -5.63 -6.26 -6.90
N GLY A 170 -4.58 -5.60 -6.48
CA GLY A 170 -3.47 -5.19 -7.33
C GLY A 170 -2.50 -6.32 -7.69
N LEU A 171 -2.28 -7.27 -6.78
CA LEU A 171 -1.28 -8.34 -6.87
C LEU A 171 -1.27 -9.05 -8.23
N PRO A 172 -2.41 -9.52 -8.81
CA PRO A 172 -2.41 -10.24 -10.09
C PRO A 172 -1.88 -9.40 -11.26
N GLN A 173 -2.08 -8.09 -11.23
CA GLN A 173 -1.66 -7.18 -12.29
C GLN A 173 -0.22 -6.69 -12.05
N MET A 174 0.12 -6.25 -10.85
CA MET A 174 1.45 -5.74 -10.48
C MET A 174 2.53 -6.83 -10.57
N CYS A 175 2.19 -8.07 -10.22
CA CYS A 175 3.12 -9.20 -10.22
C CYS A 175 3.01 -10.12 -11.46
N ALA A 176 2.28 -9.71 -12.51
CA ALA A 176 1.95 -10.57 -13.65
C ALA A 176 3.16 -11.25 -14.30
N ASP A 177 4.19 -10.48 -14.62
CA ASP A 177 5.41 -10.97 -15.29
C ASP A 177 6.22 -11.94 -14.43
N ALA A 178 6.28 -11.70 -13.12
CA ALA A 178 6.99 -12.56 -12.18
C ALA A 178 6.21 -13.86 -11.93
N LEU A 179 4.91 -13.76 -11.72
CA LEU A 179 4.02 -14.90 -11.51
C LEU A 179 3.87 -15.78 -12.75
N ALA A 180 4.04 -15.25 -13.96
CA ALA A 180 4.04 -16.04 -15.19
C ALA A 180 5.20 -17.05 -15.28
N ARG A 181 6.26 -16.85 -14.49
CA ARG A 181 7.52 -17.63 -14.54
C ARG A 181 7.64 -18.66 -13.43
N VAL A 182 6.69 -18.71 -12.50
CA VAL A 182 6.73 -19.66 -11.38
C VAL A 182 5.81 -20.87 -11.62
N PRO A 183 5.99 -21.98 -10.88
CA PRO A 183 5.10 -23.12 -10.94
C PRO A 183 3.64 -22.72 -10.67
N LYS A 184 2.71 -23.29 -11.43
CA LYS A 184 1.27 -23.01 -11.29
C LYS A 184 0.67 -23.76 -10.09
N GLN A 185 1.10 -23.42 -8.90
CA GLN A 185 0.64 -23.96 -7.63
C GLN A 185 -0.20 -22.93 -6.88
N ALA A 186 -1.48 -23.22 -6.66
CA ALA A 186 -2.32 -22.38 -5.82
C ALA A 186 -1.83 -22.38 -4.36
N VAL A 187 -2.02 -21.26 -3.67
CA VAL A 187 -1.68 -21.11 -2.24
C VAL A 187 -2.82 -20.41 -1.50
N ASN A 188 -3.21 -20.97 -0.37
CA ASN A 188 -4.09 -20.29 0.58
C ASN A 188 -3.29 -19.23 1.35
N LEU A 189 -3.86 -18.06 1.50
CA LEU A 189 -3.31 -16.94 2.27
C LEU A 189 -4.22 -16.73 3.48
N HIS A 190 -3.70 -16.93 4.68
CA HIS A 190 -4.42 -16.67 5.93
C HIS A 190 -3.79 -15.48 6.63
N PHE A 191 -4.57 -14.40 6.80
CA PHE A 191 -4.12 -13.14 7.39
C PHE A 191 -4.73 -12.92 8.77
N GLU A 192 -3.94 -13.01 9.83
CA GLU A 192 -4.36 -12.57 11.14
C GLU A 192 -4.48 -11.03 11.20
N GLY A 193 -5.47 -10.52 11.94
CA GLY A 193 -5.65 -9.10 12.19
C GLY A 193 -6.65 -8.39 11.27
N ILE A 194 -7.37 -9.12 10.41
CA ILE A 194 -8.49 -8.61 9.60
C ILE A 194 -9.72 -9.50 9.76
N ALA A 195 -10.90 -8.97 9.39
CA ALA A 195 -12.18 -9.65 9.61
C ALA A 195 -12.39 -10.87 8.69
N GLU A 196 -11.95 -10.77 7.44
CA GLU A 196 -12.01 -11.88 6.47
C GLU A 196 -10.58 -12.34 6.18
N PRO A 197 -10.08 -13.37 6.90
CA PRO A 197 -8.67 -13.69 6.90
C PRO A 197 -8.22 -14.59 5.74
N ASP A 198 -9.15 -15.27 5.05
CA ASP A 198 -8.82 -16.36 4.14
C ASP A 198 -9.01 -15.99 2.67
N PHE A 199 -7.95 -16.16 1.89
CA PHE A 199 -7.93 -15.94 0.44
C PHE A 199 -7.18 -17.07 -0.26
N VAL A 200 -7.47 -17.24 -1.55
CA VAL A 200 -6.74 -18.15 -2.43
C VAL A 200 -6.07 -17.33 -3.52
N LEU A 201 -4.76 -17.44 -3.63
CA LEU A 201 -4.00 -17.01 -4.79
C LEU A 201 -3.82 -18.22 -5.72
N GLU A 202 -4.37 -18.17 -6.92
CA GLU A 202 -4.38 -19.31 -7.84
C GLU A 202 -4.10 -18.90 -9.29
N PRO A 203 -3.47 -19.78 -10.08
CA PRO A 203 -3.28 -19.54 -11.52
C PRO A 203 -4.61 -19.44 -12.25
N GLY A 204 -4.80 -18.37 -13.02
CA GLY A 204 -5.90 -18.22 -13.98
C GLY A 204 -5.42 -18.44 -15.42
N ASP A 205 -6.33 -18.26 -16.39
CA ASP A 205 -6.04 -18.45 -17.82
C ASP A 205 -5.03 -17.43 -18.35
N ALA A 206 -5.21 -16.14 -18.02
CA ALA A 206 -4.36 -15.03 -18.48
C ALA A 206 -3.48 -14.49 -17.37
N LEU A 207 -4.05 -14.28 -16.18
CA LEU A 207 -3.36 -13.78 -15.00
C LEU A 207 -3.69 -14.71 -13.83
N TRP A 208 -2.85 -14.68 -12.80
CA TRP A 208 -3.23 -15.22 -11.51
C TRP A 208 -4.43 -14.47 -10.97
N THR A 209 -5.19 -15.10 -10.09
CA THR A 209 -6.38 -14.52 -9.46
C THR A 209 -6.31 -14.65 -7.96
N VAL A 210 -6.95 -13.70 -7.27
CA VAL A 210 -7.16 -13.78 -5.83
C VAL A 210 -8.66 -13.79 -5.56
N ARG A 211 -9.11 -14.70 -4.72
CA ARG A 211 -10.51 -14.77 -4.28
C ARG A 211 -10.63 -15.12 -2.79
N PRO A 212 -11.71 -14.72 -2.12
CA PRO A 212 -11.99 -15.16 -0.75
C PRO A 212 -12.16 -16.67 -0.63
N GLY A 213 -11.83 -17.21 0.55
CA GLY A 213 -12.02 -18.60 0.93
C GLY A 213 -10.75 -19.44 0.93
N VAL A 214 -10.91 -20.77 1.04
CA VAL A 214 -9.83 -21.75 1.15
C VAL A 214 -9.98 -22.79 0.06
N LEU A 215 -8.88 -23.17 -0.56
CA LEU A 215 -8.80 -24.27 -1.52
C LEU A 215 -8.29 -25.53 -0.82
N SER A 216 -9.11 -26.58 -0.77
CA SER A 216 -8.73 -27.84 -0.12
C SER A 216 -7.52 -28.47 -0.81
N GLY A 217 -6.53 -28.89 -0.02
CA GLY A 217 -5.32 -29.54 -0.51
C GLY A 217 -4.21 -28.59 -1.00
N ALA A 218 -4.50 -27.29 -1.14
CA ALA A 218 -3.45 -26.30 -1.40
C ALA A 218 -2.65 -25.99 -0.11
N PRO A 219 -1.34 -25.70 -0.23
CA PRO A 219 -0.55 -25.23 0.91
C PRO A 219 -1.10 -23.91 1.43
N THR A 220 -0.91 -23.63 2.73
CA THR A 220 -1.40 -22.44 3.40
C THR A 220 -0.25 -21.62 3.96
N LEU A 221 -0.19 -20.35 3.60
CA LEU A 221 0.62 -19.33 4.23
C LEU A 221 -0.16 -18.75 5.41
N HIS A 222 0.42 -18.77 6.61
CA HIS A 222 -0.07 -18.07 7.80
C HIS A 222 0.82 -16.85 8.05
N THR A 223 0.22 -15.67 8.09
CA THR A 223 0.91 -14.39 8.31
C THR A 223 -0.03 -13.40 9.00
N THR A 224 0.50 -12.34 9.60
CA THR A 224 -0.35 -11.22 10.00
C THR A 224 -0.57 -10.28 8.81
N ALA A 225 -1.70 -9.59 8.77
CA ALA A 225 -1.96 -8.56 7.77
C ALA A 225 -0.90 -7.45 7.78
N HIS A 226 -0.38 -7.10 8.97
CA HIS A 226 0.72 -6.15 9.13
C HIS A 226 2.03 -6.63 8.48
N ASP A 227 2.40 -7.89 8.71
CA ASP A 227 3.62 -8.46 8.12
C ASP A 227 3.48 -8.59 6.60
N PHE A 228 2.26 -8.90 6.10
CA PHE A 228 1.99 -8.92 4.66
C PHE A 228 2.30 -7.58 4.00
N VAL A 229 1.95 -6.46 4.61
CA VAL A 229 2.33 -5.13 4.09
C VAL A 229 3.83 -5.03 3.91
N SER A 230 4.61 -5.48 4.89
CA SER A 230 6.07 -5.42 4.83
C SER A 230 6.68 -6.34 3.78
N TRP A 231 6.34 -7.64 3.80
CA TRP A 231 6.97 -8.59 2.89
C TRP A 231 6.35 -8.57 1.48
N GLY A 232 5.07 -8.26 1.34
CA GLY A 232 4.41 -8.12 0.03
C GLY A 232 4.97 -6.98 -0.80
N THR A 233 5.53 -5.97 -0.13
CA THR A 233 6.21 -4.80 -0.73
C THR A 233 7.74 -4.92 -0.73
N LYS A 234 8.28 -6.12 -0.52
CA LYS A 234 9.75 -6.40 -0.48
C LYS A 234 10.55 -5.66 0.59
N ARG A 235 9.90 -5.13 1.64
CA ARG A 235 10.59 -4.53 2.79
C ARG A 235 11.14 -5.57 3.75
N ALA A 236 10.61 -6.80 3.72
CA ALA A 236 11.09 -7.95 4.50
C ALA A 236 10.99 -9.24 3.68
N ASP A 237 11.68 -10.29 4.13
CA ASP A 237 11.45 -11.67 3.65
C ASP A 237 10.22 -12.24 4.38
N TRP A 238 9.25 -12.77 3.63
CA TRP A 238 8.05 -13.39 4.20
C TRP A 238 8.37 -14.53 5.17
N ARG A 239 9.48 -15.24 4.95
CA ARG A 239 9.92 -16.36 5.82
C ARG A 239 10.31 -15.92 7.22
N ALA A 240 10.61 -14.64 7.42
CA ALA A 240 10.98 -14.12 8.74
C ALA A 240 9.79 -14.02 9.71
N THR A 241 8.58 -13.81 9.17
CA THR A 241 7.38 -13.51 9.99
C THR A 241 6.17 -14.39 9.65
N SER A 242 6.32 -15.33 8.70
CA SER A 242 5.21 -16.14 8.21
C SER A 242 5.60 -17.62 8.17
N SER A 243 4.60 -18.50 8.14
CA SER A 243 4.80 -19.94 8.00
C SER A 243 3.99 -20.50 6.85
N LEU A 244 4.63 -21.29 5.99
CA LEU A 244 4.01 -22.00 4.88
C LEU A 244 3.92 -23.49 5.20
N THR A 245 2.71 -24.04 5.18
CA THR A 245 2.46 -25.45 5.54
C THR A 245 1.66 -26.16 4.42
N GLY A 246 1.76 -27.49 4.37
CA GLY A 246 1.00 -28.31 3.42
C GLY A 246 1.86 -28.90 2.31
N SER A 247 1.21 -29.68 1.43
CA SER A 247 1.86 -30.33 0.29
C SER A 247 2.24 -29.32 -0.77
N ASN A 248 3.34 -29.54 -1.49
CA ASN A 248 3.86 -28.64 -2.54
C ASN A 248 4.24 -27.25 -2.05
N ALA A 249 4.64 -27.11 -0.78
CA ALA A 249 5.02 -25.82 -0.19
C ALA A 249 6.15 -25.13 -0.97
N ASP A 250 7.15 -25.87 -1.50
CA ASP A 250 8.23 -25.29 -2.31
C ASP A 250 7.74 -24.61 -3.59
N ALA A 251 6.74 -25.20 -4.25
CA ALA A 251 6.16 -24.60 -5.45
C ALA A 251 5.33 -23.35 -5.12
N ALA A 252 4.61 -23.35 -3.98
CA ALA A 252 3.89 -22.19 -3.48
C ALA A 252 4.87 -21.08 -3.01
N ALA A 253 5.99 -21.45 -2.38
CA ALA A 253 7.03 -20.51 -1.97
C ALA A 253 7.57 -19.70 -3.17
N ALA A 254 7.72 -20.32 -4.33
CA ALA A 254 8.14 -19.61 -5.54
C ALA A 254 7.14 -18.52 -5.96
N ALA A 255 5.83 -18.75 -5.80
CA ALA A 255 4.82 -17.73 -6.05
C ALA A 255 4.92 -16.58 -5.04
N LEU A 256 5.12 -16.89 -3.75
CA LEU A 256 5.32 -15.86 -2.70
C LEU A 256 6.58 -15.04 -2.93
N ASP A 257 7.67 -15.68 -3.38
CA ASP A 257 8.94 -15.01 -3.72
C ASP A 257 8.79 -14.06 -4.92
N ALA A 258 7.83 -14.32 -5.81
CA ALA A 258 7.56 -13.52 -6.99
C ALA A 258 6.74 -12.25 -6.69
N LEU A 259 6.09 -12.16 -5.52
CA LEU A 259 5.27 -11.00 -5.18
C LEU A 259 6.14 -9.76 -4.94
N ASN A 260 5.75 -8.67 -5.56
CA ASN A 260 6.25 -7.31 -5.32
C ASN A 260 5.09 -6.35 -5.59
N ILE A 261 4.39 -5.97 -4.55
CA ILE A 261 3.18 -5.14 -4.61
C ILE A 261 3.59 -3.72 -4.26
N ILE A 262 3.23 -2.77 -5.09
CA ILE A 262 3.58 -1.36 -4.96
C ILE A 262 2.41 -0.59 -4.37
#